data_cfb82c7f46fe049e058c0c7032c676d4
#
_entry.id   cfb82c7f46fe049e058c0c7032c676d4
#
_cell.length_a   1.000
_cell.length_b   1.000
_cell.length_c   1.000
_cell.angle_alpha   90.00
_cell.angle_beta   90.00
_cell.angle_gamma   90.00
#
_symmetry.space_group_name_H-M   'P 1'
#
loop_
_entity.id
_entity.type
_entity.pdbx_description
1 polymer ?
#
loop_
_entity_poly.entity_id
_entity_poly.type
_entity_poly.pdbx_seq_one_letter_code
_entity_poly.pdbx_strand_id
1 'polypeptide(L)'
;MPQRIHNSEFRILHYSVREVVPYINWIYYFHAWGMEPRFATIADVHNCPSCRASWIASFSLEEQAKAREAMKLYDEAIELLRLWADETICHGVSLLAYAYSEGDDIIVDGRVRIPFLRQQHVGKSGYTMCLSDFIKNKNDNDNFSSQLNSPPINDIANTIGIFATTVLQPKNSQSSIFDFQLSTLTDRLAEATAEKMHEEIRKHYWGYAKDEQLTMSELHAEKFQGIRPAVGYPSLPDQSINFLIDELLHLSEIGITLSENGAMNPHCSVSGLMFAHPKAHYFSIGEIGDDQLKDYAHRRKMEIEQIKKFLAQ
;
A
#
# COMPACT_ATOMS: atom_id res chain seq x y z
N MET A 1 -23.42 -14.88 5.49
CA MET A 1 -22.17 -14.53 6.20
C MET A 1 -21.25 -15.72 6.08
N PRO A 2 -20.04 -15.60 5.47
CA PRO A 2 -19.07 -16.68 5.47
C PRO A 2 -18.66 -16.95 6.94
N GLN A 3 -18.49 -18.21 7.29
CA GLN A 3 -18.02 -18.61 8.63
C GLN A 3 -16.67 -17.97 8.89
N ARG A 4 -16.59 -17.05 9.86
CA ARG A 4 -15.33 -16.49 10.37
C ARG A 4 -14.48 -17.64 10.88
N ILE A 5 -13.25 -17.73 10.38
CA ILE A 5 -12.27 -18.70 10.86
C ILE A 5 -11.76 -18.23 12.21
N HIS A 6 -11.56 -19.16 13.11
CA HIS A 6 -11.33 -18.95 14.55
C HIS A 6 -10.11 -18.10 14.95
N ASN A 7 -9.19 -17.71 14.01
CA ASN A 7 -7.95 -17.00 14.33
C ASN A 7 -7.54 -15.91 13.33
N SER A 8 -8.40 -15.47 12.42
CA SER A 8 -8.11 -14.32 11.58
C SER A 8 -8.69 -13.04 12.19
N GLU A 9 -7.88 -11.99 12.27
CA GLU A 9 -8.34 -10.68 12.74
C GLU A 9 -8.71 -9.80 11.55
N PHE A 10 -10.00 -9.67 11.30
CA PHE A 10 -10.57 -8.75 10.32
C PHE A 10 -10.93 -7.42 10.97
N ARG A 11 -10.54 -6.30 10.35
CA ARG A 11 -10.78 -4.95 10.86
C ARG A 11 -11.19 -4.01 9.75
N ILE A 12 -12.23 -3.22 10.02
CA ILE A 12 -12.57 -2.03 9.22
C ILE A 12 -12.16 -0.81 10.05
N LEU A 13 -11.44 0.09 9.42
CA LEU A 13 -10.90 1.30 10.04
C LEU A 13 -11.42 2.53 9.27
N HIS A 14 -11.79 3.54 10.01
CA HIS A 14 -12.29 4.79 9.48
C HIS A 14 -11.50 5.94 10.10
N TYR A 15 -10.95 6.78 9.25
CA TYR A 15 -10.15 7.93 9.69
C TYR A 15 -10.75 9.24 9.15
N SER A 16 -10.69 10.28 9.97
CA SER A 16 -10.88 11.63 9.49
C SER A 16 -9.70 12.07 8.65
N VAL A 17 -9.90 13.02 7.75
CA VAL A 17 -8.79 13.60 6.97
C VAL A 17 -7.70 14.15 7.87
N ARG A 18 -8.08 14.80 8.98
CA ARG A 18 -7.14 15.33 9.99
C ARG A 18 -6.16 14.29 10.53
N GLU A 19 -6.61 13.06 10.74
CA GLU A 19 -5.76 11.97 11.25
C GLU A 19 -4.78 11.44 10.21
N VAL A 20 -5.13 11.56 8.92
CA VAL A 20 -4.36 11.02 7.80
C VAL A 20 -3.36 12.03 7.23
N VAL A 21 -3.69 13.32 7.24
CA VAL A 21 -2.85 14.40 6.68
C VAL A 21 -1.37 14.33 7.09
N PRO A 22 -1.00 14.02 8.36
CA PRO A 22 0.40 13.92 8.76
C PRO A 22 1.21 12.87 7.98
N TYR A 23 0.54 11.86 7.41
CA TYR A 23 1.16 10.76 6.67
C TYR A 23 1.29 11.03 5.16
N ILE A 24 0.85 12.20 4.67
CA ILE A 24 0.97 12.54 3.24
C ILE A 24 2.44 12.69 2.87
N ASN A 25 2.89 11.91 1.90
CA ASN A 25 4.19 12.12 1.27
C ASN A 25 4.08 13.19 0.18
N TRP A 26 4.45 14.41 0.52
CA TRP A 26 4.36 15.57 -0.36
C TRP A 26 5.26 15.48 -1.59
N ILE A 27 6.32 14.67 -1.58
CA ILE A 27 7.18 14.45 -2.75
C ILE A 27 6.35 13.91 -3.93
N TYR A 28 5.48 12.93 -3.68
CA TYR A 28 4.64 12.36 -4.73
C TYR A 28 3.51 13.30 -5.17
N TYR A 29 3.01 14.15 -4.26
CA TYR A 29 2.07 15.20 -4.64
C TYR A 29 2.71 16.14 -5.65
N PHE A 30 3.88 16.69 -5.35
CA PHE A 30 4.61 17.60 -6.24
C PHE A 30 5.08 16.92 -7.52
N HIS A 31 5.46 15.65 -7.46
CA HIS A 31 5.83 14.88 -8.65
C HIS A 31 4.68 14.79 -9.67
N ALA A 32 3.43 14.64 -9.23
CA ALA A 32 2.26 14.64 -10.10
C ALA A 32 2.08 15.97 -10.86
N TRP A 33 2.59 17.07 -10.30
CA TRP A 33 2.64 18.40 -10.93
C TRP A 33 3.92 18.66 -11.74
N GLY A 34 4.75 17.64 -11.96
CA GLY A 34 6.02 17.76 -12.67
C GLY A 34 7.08 18.57 -11.93
N MET A 35 6.99 18.65 -10.60
CA MET A 35 7.95 19.35 -9.75
C MET A 35 8.98 18.39 -9.15
N GLU A 36 10.19 18.90 -8.95
CA GLU A 36 11.27 18.14 -8.33
C GLU A 36 11.04 17.95 -6.82
N PRO A 37 11.55 16.85 -6.23
CA PRO A 37 11.37 16.51 -4.81
C PRO A 37 11.74 17.63 -3.83
N ARG A 38 12.74 18.46 -4.17
CA ARG A 38 13.20 19.58 -3.31
C ARG A 38 12.12 20.63 -3.05
N PHE A 39 11.13 20.78 -3.92
CA PHE A 39 10.02 21.71 -3.69
C PHE A 39 9.03 21.19 -2.64
N ALA A 40 9.02 19.89 -2.36
CA ALA A 40 8.18 19.31 -1.32
C ALA A 40 8.58 19.74 0.10
N THR A 41 9.82 20.24 0.27
CA THR A 41 10.30 20.76 1.57
C THR A 41 9.50 21.95 2.08
N ILE A 42 8.64 22.57 1.27
CA ILE A 42 7.70 23.60 1.73
C ILE A 42 6.77 23.06 2.84
N ALA A 43 6.47 21.77 2.83
CA ALA A 43 5.63 21.12 3.83
C ALA A 43 6.24 21.18 5.25
N ASP A 44 7.57 21.26 5.35
CA ASP A 44 8.31 21.34 6.61
C ASP A 44 8.56 22.79 7.08
N VAL A 45 8.16 23.76 6.27
CA VAL A 45 8.39 25.18 6.56
C VAL A 45 7.30 25.75 7.45
N HIS A 46 7.69 26.38 8.54
CA HIS A 46 6.75 27.08 9.41
C HIS A 46 5.98 28.18 8.63
N ASN A 47 4.68 28.24 8.82
CA ASN A 47 3.77 29.12 8.07
C ASN A 47 3.84 30.60 8.50
N CYS A 48 5.05 31.14 8.75
CA CYS A 48 5.24 32.55 8.96
C CYS A 48 5.85 33.23 7.72
N PRO A 49 5.57 34.53 7.46
CA PRO A 49 6.07 35.21 6.28
C PRO A 49 7.60 35.17 6.12
N SER A 50 8.35 35.27 7.22
CA SER A 50 9.81 35.25 7.19
C SER A 50 10.37 33.87 6.84
N CYS A 51 9.81 32.78 7.41
CA CYS A 51 10.25 31.42 7.10
C CYS A 51 9.97 31.08 5.63
N ARG A 52 8.81 31.47 5.14
CA ARG A 52 8.41 31.24 3.73
C ARG A 52 9.28 32.04 2.75
N ALA A 53 9.58 33.32 3.08
CA ALA A 53 10.48 34.13 2.28
C ALA A 53 11.91 33.55 2.26
N SER A 54 12.41 33.07 3.42
CA SER A 54 13.71 32.41 3.52
C SER A 54 13.76 31.13 2.70
N TRP A 55 12.68 30.34 2.69
CA TRP A 55 12.60 29.13 1.86
C TRP A 55 12.67 29.47 0.37
N ILE A 56 11.94 30.47 -0.12
CA ILE A 56 12.03 30.94 -1.51
C ILE A 56 13.46 31.41 -1.82
N ALA A 57 14.09 32.17 -0.91
CA ALA A 57 15.44 32.70 -1.08
C ALA A 57 16.52 31.61 -1.09
N SER A 58 16.24 30.40 -0.60
CA SER A 58 17.17 29.25 -0.65
C SER A 58 17.37 28.68 -2.05
N PHE A 59 16.49 29.01 -2.99
CA PHE A 59 16.57 28.61 -4.40
C PHE A 59 17.34 29.65 -5.24
N SER A 60 17.91 29.22 -6.34
CA SER A 60 18.52 30.14 -7.32
C SER A 60 17.49 31.15 -7.85
N LEU A 61 17.93 32.31 -8.33
CA LEU A 61 17.02 33.35 -8.87
C LEU A 61 16.11 32.83 -9.96
N GLU A 62 16.60 31.91 -10.80
CA GLU A 62 15.83 31.29 -11.89
C GLU A 62 14.74 30.34 -11.36
N GLU A 63 14.98 29.70 -10.23
CA GLU A 63 14.08 28.71 -9.62
C GLU A 63 13.06 29.33 -8.68
N GLN A 64 13.27 30.55 -8.21
CA GLN A 64 12.37 31.20 -7.25
C GLN A 64 10.94 31.37 -7.76
N ALA A 65 10.76 31.51 -9.08
CA ALA A 65 9.42 31.54 -9.67
C ALA A 65 8.70 30.21 -9.46
N LYS A 66 9.39 29.09 -9.72
CA LYS A 66 8.88 27.74 -9.53
C LYS A 66 8.67 27.41 -8.03
N ALA A 67 9.52 27.92 -7.15
CA ALA A 67 9.34 27.79 -5.69
C ALA A 67 8.06 28.51 -5.22
N ARG A 68 7.74 29.70 -5.76
CA ARG A 68 6.48 30.40 -5.46
C ARG A 68 5.26 29.63 -5.94
N GLU A 69 5.35 29.01 -7.13
CA GLU A 69 4.29 28.15 -7.67
C GLU A 69 4.08 26.93 -6.78
N ALA A 70 5.14 26.24 -6.36
CA ALA A 70 5.07 25.11 -5.43
C ALA A 70 4.43 25.53 -4.09
N MET A 71 4.82 26.68 -3.54
CA MET A 71 4.22 27.22 -2.31
C MET A 71 2.72 27.45 -2.48
N LYS A 72 2.30 28.04 -3.61
CA LYS A 72 0.88 28.27 -3.92
C LYS A 72 0.11 26.95 -4.01
N LEU A 73 0.64 25.95 -4.73
CA LEU A 73 0.03 24.60 -4.83
C LEU A 73 -0.13 23.93 -3.46
N TYR A 74 0.89 24.07 -2.61
CA TYR A 74 0.82 23.56 -1.23
C TYR A 74 -0.28 24.25 -0.42
N ASP A 75 -0.37 25.58 -0.49
CA ASP A 75 -1.38 26.34 0.23
C ASP A 75 -2.80 25.96 -0.18
N GLU A 76 -3.03 25.82 -1.49
CA GLU A 76 -4.31 25.40 -2.04
C GLU A 76 -4.67 23.97 -1.57
N ALA A 77 -3.69 23.04 -1.57
CA ALA A 77 -3.89 21.69 -1.05
C ALA A 77 -4.23 21.69 0.44
N ILE A 78 -3.50 22.46 1.25
CA ILE A 78 -3.75 22.57 2.69
C ILE A 78 -5.13 23.18 2.97
N GLU A 79 -5.57 24.13 2.17
CA GLU A 79 -6.91 24.71 2.32
C GLU A 79 -8.01 23.69 2.04
N LEU A 80 -7.88 22.88 0.97
CA LEU A 80 -8.80 21.79 0.69
C LEU A 80 -8.82 20.76 1.83
N LEU A 81 -7.65 20.35 2.33
CA LEU A 81 -7.54 19.40 3.44
C LEU A 81 -8.17 19.95 4.73
N ARG A 82 -8.12 21.27 4.96
CA ARG A 82 -8.80 21.91 6.09
C ARG A 82 -10.32 21.89 5.94
N LEU A 83 -10.84 22.11 4.73
CA LEU A 83 -12.27 22.01 4.46
C LEU A 83 -12.81 20.59 4.73
N TRP A 84 -12.00 19.57 4.53
CA TRP A 84 -12.37 18.17 4.75
C TRP A 84 -11.92 17.61 6.11
N ALA A 85 -11.26 18.41 6.94
CA ALA A 85 -10.53 17.93 8.12
C ALA A 85 -11.32 16.99 9.04
N ASP A 86 -12.62 17.28 9.21
CA ASP A 86 -13.50 16.53 10.10
C ASP A 86 -14.37 15.51 9.35
N GLU A 87 -14.22 15.40 8.02
CA GLU A 87 -14.89 14.37 7.24
C GLU A 87 -14.16 13.02 7.41
N THR A 88 -14.94 11.98 7.73
CA THR A 88 -14.43 10.60 7.83
C THR A 88 -14.61 9.93 6.48
N ILE A 89 -13.73 10.23 5.54
CA ILE A 89 -13.76 9.75 4.15
C ILE A 89 -12.60 8.80 3.82
N CYS A 90 -11.65 8.63 4.73
CA CYS A 90 -10.51 7.74 4.58
C CYS A 90 -10.84 6.40 5.24
N HIS A 91 -11.00 5.36 4.45
CA HIS A 91 -11.39 4.04 4.92
C HIS A 91 -10.32 3.01 4.64
N GLY A 92 -10.16 2.06 5.57
CA GLY A 92 -9.26 0.94 5.42
C GLY A 92 -9.92 -0.35 5.89
N VAL A 93 -9.56 -1.45 5.26
CA VAL A 93 -9.87 -2.80 5.71
C VAL A 93 -8.62 -3.63 5.75
N SER A 94 -8.44 -4.43 6.79
CA SER A 94 -7.30 -5.32 6.92
C SER A 94 -7.69 -6.67 7.50
N LEU A 95 -6.94 -7.69 7.10
CA LEU A 95 -7.03 -9.06 7.61
C LEU A 95 -5.62 -9.50 8.00
N LEU A 96 -5.44 -9.93 9.23
CA LEU A 96 -4.28 -10.70 9.67
C LEU A 96 -4.70 -12.17 9.70
N ALA A 97 -4.04 -13.00 8.92
CA ALA A 97 -4.42 -14.39 8.73
C ALA A 97 -3.22 -15.31 8.81
N TYR A 98 -3.46 -16.55 9.26
CA TYR A 98 -2.46 -17.60 9.17
C TYR A 98 -2.09 -17.89 7.72
N ALA A 99 -0.81 -18.03 7.46
CA ALA A 99 -0.32 -18.34 6.12
C ALA A 99 0.92 -19.23 6.15
N TYR A 100 1.12 -19.96 5.06
CA TYR A 100 2.35 -20.69 4.78
C TYR A 100 2.66 -20.65 3.29
N SER A 101 3.93 -20.80 2.94
CA SER A 101 4.32 -20.87 1.53
C SER A 101 4.42 -22.32 1.02
N GLU A 102 4.05 -22.52 -0.23
CA GLU A 102 4.27 -23.73 -1.03
C GLU A 102 4.89 -23.33 -2.38
N GLY A 103 6.21 -23.46 -2.52
CA GLY A 103 6.90 -22.91 -3.68
C GLY A 103 6.74 -21.41 -3.75
N ASP A 104 6.30 -20.90 -4.89
CA ASP A 104 6.08 -19.46 -5.12
C ASP A 104 4.63 -19.02 -4.80
N ASP A 105 3.88 -19.84 -4.07
CA ASP A 105 2.52 -19.53 -3.64
C ASP A 105 2.46 -19.31 -2.12
N ILE A 106 1.52 -18.47 -1.67
CA ILE A 106 1.13 -18.36 -0.27
C ILE A 106 -0.29 -18.91 -0.12
N ILE A 107 -0.50 -19.76 0.86
CA ILE A 107 -1.80 -20.31 1.22
C ILE A 107 -2.29 -19.59 2.48
N VAL A 108 -3.39 -18.88 2.35
CA VAL A 108 -4.02 -18.11 3.43
C VAL A 108 -5.14 -18.95 4.04
N ASP A 109 -5.09 -19.13 5.36
CA ASP A 109 -6.07 -19.91 6.16
C ASP A 109 -6.34 -21.34 5.62
N GLY A 110 -5.37 -21.91 4.90
CA GLY A 110 -5.50 -23.24 4.27
C GLY A 110 -6.49 -23.29 3.11
N ARG A 111 -7.00 -22.16 2.59
CA ARG A 111 -8.08 -22.10 1.61
C ARG A 111 -7.77 -21.27 0.38
N VAL A 112 -7.31 -20.04 0.55
CA VAL A 112 -7.05 -19.12 -0.56
C VAL A 112 -5.57 -19.22 -0.94
N ARG A 113 -5.32 -19.62 -2.18
CA ARG A 113 -3.98 -19.67 -2.76
C ARG A 113 -3.70 -18.38 -3.51
N ILE A 114 -2.63 -17.69 -3.14
CA ILE A 114 -2.14 -16.49 -3.81
C ILE A 114 -0.82 -16.86 -4.49
N PRO A 115 -0.79 -17.08 -5.80
CA PRO A 115 0.43 -17.32 -6.56
C PRO A 115 1.21 -16.01 -6.79
N PHE A 116 2.54 -16.12 -6.76
CA PHE A 116 3.44 -15.00 -7.03
C PHE A 116 4.40 -15.31 -8.17
N LEU A 117 4.95 -14.25 -8.73
CA LEU A 117 6.07 -14.29 -9.65
C LEU A 117 7.37 -14.27 -8.86
N ARG A 118 8.41 -14.93 -9.38
CA ARG A 118 9.77 -14.91 -8.84
C ARG A 118 10.69 -14.17 -9.79
N GLN A 119 11.65 -13.41 -9.28
CA GLN A 119 12.74 -12.87 -10.08
C GLN A 119 13.42 -13.98 -10.89
N GLN A 120 13.74 -13.72 -12.15
CA GLN A 120 14.48 -14.69 -12.99
C GLN A 120 15.97 -14.34 -13.08
N HIS A 121 16.36 -13.17 -12.64
CA HIS A 121 17.76 -12.76 -12.57
C HIS A 121 18.16 -12.52 -11.12
N VAL A 122 19.34 -13.04 -10.76
CA VAL A 122 19.92 -12.82 -9.43
C VAL A 122 20.25 -11.33 -9.27
N GLY A 123 19.56 -10.70 -8.32
CA GLY A 123 19.80 -9.29 -7.98
C GLY A 123 20.93 -9.10 -6.98
N LYS A 124 20.96 -7.92 -6.34
CA LYS A 124 21.95 -7.58 -5.29
C LYS A 124 21.86 -8.49 -4.06
N SER A 125 20.74 -9.15 -3.85
CA SER A 125 20.51 -10.13 -2.78
C SER A 125 21.37 -11.40 -2.90
N GLY A 126 21.91 -11.72 -4.09
CA GLY A 126 22.63 -12.95 -4.36
C GLY A 126 21.72 -14.16 -4.68
N TYR A 127 20.39 -13.99 -4.71
CA TYR A 127 19.39 -14.98 -5.07
C TYR A 127 18.19 -14.33 -5.77
N THR A 128 17.34 -15.14 -6.38
CA THR A 128 16.08 -14.69 -6.99
C THR A 128 14.99 -14.63 -5.94
N MET A 129 14.31 -13.50 -5.82
CA MET A 129 13.32 -13.22 -4.78
C MET A 129 11.89 -13.46 -5.24
N CYS A 130 11.08 -13.96 -4.32
CA CYS A 130 9.62 -14.04 -4.42
C CYS A 130 9.00 -13.54 -3.11
N LEU A 131 7.80 -12.97 -3.15
CA LEU A 131 7.10 -12.56 -1.92
C LEU A 131 6.80 -13.75 -0.98
N SER A 132 6.65 -14.96 -1.53
CA SER A 132 6.47 -16.19 -0.75
C SER A 132 7.67 -16.53 0.16
N ASP A 133 8.88 -16.02 -0.14
CA ASP A 133 10.09 -16.25 0.66
C ASP A 133 10.01 -15.59 2.05
N PHE A 134 9.08 -14.64 2.25
CA PHE A 134 8.87 -13.96 3.53
C PHE A 134 7.86 -14.64 4.45
N ILE A 135 7.29 -15.77 4.03
CA ILE A 135 6.39 -16.60 4.82
C ILE A 135 7.02 -17.99 4.97
N LYS A 136 6.91 -18.57 6.17
CA LYS A 136 7.46 -19.88 6.48
C LYS A 136 6.92 -20.96 5.55
N ASN A 137 7.81 -21.83 5.07
CA ASN A 137 7.41 -22.93 4.19
C ASN A 137 6.60 -23.99 4.95
N LYS A 138 5.64 -24.59 4.28
CA LYS A 138 4.82 -25.67 4.82
C LYS A 138 5.64 -26.81 5.42
N ASN A 139 6.73 -27.18 4.75
CA ASN A 139 7.57 -28.33 5.15
C ASN A 139 8.46 -28.01 6.39
N ASP A 140 8.63 -26.73 6.74
CA ASP A 140 9.39 -26.30 7.91
C ASP A 140 8.53 -26.27 9.18
N ASN A 141 7.26 -26.66 9.07
CA ASN A 141 6.31 -26.71 10.18
C ASN A 141 6.20 -28.13 10.74
N ASP A 142 6.99 -28.48 11.73
CA ASP A 142 6.97 -29.79 12.39
C ASP A 142 5.60 -30.20 13.00
N ASN A 143 4.68 -29.23 13.18
CA ASN A 143 3.33 -29.39 13.72
C ASN A 143 2.24 -28.74 12.85
N PHE A 144 2.37 -28.81 11.54
CA PHE A 144 1.49 -28.13 10.58
C PHE A 144 -0.02 -28.39 10.84
N SER A 145 -0.39 -29.63 11.09
CA SER A 145 -1.80 -30.04 11.30
C SER A 145 -2.38 -29.50 12.63
N SER A 146 -1.55 -29.29 13.67
CA SER A 146 -1.99 -28.70 14.95
C SER A 146 -2.08 -27.19 14.89
N GLN A 147 -1.29 -26.53 14.04
CA GLN A 147 -1.29 -25.08 13.87
C GLN A 147 -2.48 -24.58 13.04
N LEU A 148 -3.01 -25.40 12.12
CA LEU A 148 -4.25 -25.07 11.38
C LEU A 148 -5.47 -24.89 12.29
N ASN A 149 -5.45 -25.49 13.48
CA ASN A 149 -6.59 -25.44 14.41
C ASN A 149 -6.53 -24.24 15.38
N SER A 150 -5.37 -23.59 15.60
CA SER A 150 -5.23 -22.39 16.47
C SER A 150 -3.80 -21.83 16.49
N PRO A 151 -3.20 -21.37 15.38
CA PRO A 151 -1.91 -20.68 15.48
C PRO A 151 -2.09 -19.31 16.16
N PRO A 152 -1.17 -18.90 17.03
CA PRO A 152 -1.18 -17.53 17.52
C PRO A 152 -0.85 -16.58 16.36
N ILE A 153 -1.67 -15.54 16.14
CA ILE A 153 -1.43 -14.45 15.17
C ILE A 153 -0.08 -13.75 15.41
N ASN A 154 0.53 -13.98 16.56
CA ASN A 154 1.84 -13.42 16.94
C ASN A 154 3.04 -14.15 16.29
N ASP A 155 2.85 -15.24 15.57
CA ASP A 155 3.92 -15.86 14.79
C ASP A 155 4.05 -15.14 13.44
N ILE A 156 4.93 -14.13 13.40
CA ILE A 156 5.19 -13.32 12.20
C ILE A 156 5.64 -14.13 10.99
N ALA A 157 6.19 -15.32 11.21
CA ALA A 157 6.67 -16.21 10.16
C ALA A 157 5.52 -16.96 9.47
N ASN A 158 4.40 -17.15 10.17
CA ASN A 158 3.20 -17.84 9.68
C ASN A 158 1.97 -16.92 9.62
N THR A 159 2.16 -15.61 9.55
CA THR A 159 1.06 -14.65 9.45
C THR A 159 1.30 -13.72 8.27
N ILE A 160 0.25 -13.47 7.50
CA ILE A 160 0.22 -12.46 6.44
C ILE A 160 -0.82 -11.40 6.78
N GLY A 161 -0.49 -10.14 6.50
CA GLY A 161 -1.46 -9.06 6.44
C GLY A 161 -1.98 -8.87 5.02
N ILE A 162 -3.27 -8.61 4.89
CA ILE A 162 -3.92 -8.28 3.62
C ILE A 162 -4.69 -7.00 3.86
N PHE A 163 -4.63 -6.03 2.93
CA PHE A 163 -5.24 -4.73 3.17
C PHE A 163 -5.82 -4.10 1.91
N ALA A 164 -6.76 -3.20 2.12
CA ALA A 164 -7.15 -2.19 1.14
C ALA A 164 -7.52 -0.88 1.85
N THR A 165 -7.28 0.23 1.17
CA THR A 165 -7.69 1.57 1.59
C THR A 165 -8.34 2.32 0.46
N THR A 166 -9.24 3.24 0.79
CA THR A 166 -9.90 4.11 -0.18
C THR A 166 -10.23 5.45 0.43
N VAL A 167 -10.42 6.45 -0.42
CA VAL A 167 -10.94 7.75 -0.05
C VAL A 167 -12.26 7.97 -0.77
N LEU A 168 -13.34 8.14 -0.02
CA LEU A 168 -14.63 8.51 -0.57
C LEU A 168 -14.64 10.00 -0.91
N GLN A 169 -15.43 10.39 -1.91
CA GLN A 169 -15.51 11.80 -2.29
C GLN A 169 -16.07 12.65 -1.14
N PRO A 170 -15.43 13.79 -0.82
CA PRO A 170 -15.98 14.74 0.13
C PRO A 170 -17.35 15.27 -0.32
N LYS A 171 -18.28 15.45 0.62
CA LYS A 171 -19.68 15.84 0.33
C LYS A 171 -19.82 17.18 -0.40
N ASN A 172 -18.82 18.06 -0.30
CA ASN A 172 -18.85 19.42 -0.85
C ASN A 172 -17.91 19.60 -2.07
N SER A 173 -17.53 18.54 -2.76
CA SER A 173 -16.57 18.56 -3.88
C SER A 173 -17.18 18.94 -5.23
N GLN A 174 -18.20 19.80 -5.28
CA GLN A 174 -18.78 20.27 -6.55
C GLN A 174 -17.96 21.41 -7.16
N SER A 175 -16.96 21.09 -8.01
CA SER A 175 -16.40 22.09 -8.92
C SER A 175 -15.54 21.47 -10.01
N SER A 176 -15.86 21.69 -11.26
CA SER A 176 -15.19 21.22 -12.46
C SER A 176 -13.78 21.82 -12.73
N ILE A 177 -13.35 22.80 -11.93
CA ILE A 177 -12.06 23.49 -12.13
C ILE A 177 -10.94 22.85 -11.28
N PHE A 178 -11.29 22.03 -10.29
CA PHE A 178 -10.34 21.43 -9.34
C PHE A 178 -10.15 19.91 -9.54
N ASP A 179 -10.65 19.32 -10.63
CA ASP A 179 -10.69 17.86 -10.80
C ASP A 179 -9.30 17.21 -10.69
N PHE A 180 -8.26 17.79 -11.29
CA PHE A 180 -6.91 17.22 -11.22
C PHE A 180 -6.28 17.37 -9.83
N GLN A 181 -6.43 18.54 -9.19
CA GLN A 181 -5.91 18.76 -7.84
C GLN A 181 -6.64 17.90 -6.81
N LEU A 182 -7.95 17.80 -6.94
CA LEU A 182 -8.81 16.94 -6.10
C LEU A 182 -8.40 15.47 -6.25
N SER A 183 -8.28 14.98 -7.49
CA SER A 183 -7.86 13.62 -7.80
C SER A 183 -6.47 13.32 -7.22
N THR A 184 -5.48 14.18 -7.50
CA THR A 184 -4.13 14.01 -6.96
C THR A 184 -4.12 14.00 -5.44
N LEU A 185 -4.92 14.84 -4.79
CA LEU A 185 -4.95 14.93 -3.33
C LEU A 185 -5.64 13.71 -2.70
N THR A 186 -6.72 13.21 -3.30
CA THR A 186 -7.40 12.00 -2.83
C THR A 186 -6.54 10.75 -3.02
N ASP A 187 -5.74 10.66 -4.09
CA ASP A 187 -4.74 9.59 -4.27
C ASP A 187 -3.69 9.64 -3.15
N ARG A 188 -3.20 10.83 -2.81
CA ARG A 188 -2.23 10.97 -1.70
C ARG A 188 -2.85 10.63 -0.35
N LEU A 189 -4.13 10.96 -0.13
CA LEU A 189 -4.85 10.55 1.08
C LEU A 189 -5.03 9.03 1.17
N ALA A 190 -5.30 8.33 0.06
CA ALA A 190 -5.43 6.88 0.05
C ALA A 190 -4.11 6.19 0.42
N GLU A 191 -2.98 6.66 -0.14
CA GLU A 191 -1.63 6.19 0.22
C GLU A 191 -1.30 6.52 1.69
N ALA A 192 -1.60 7.74 2.14
CA ALA A 192 -1.39 8.15 3.52
C ALA A 192 -2.25 7.35 4.51
N THR A 193 -3.47 6.97 4.10
CA THR A 193 -4.34 6.08 4.88
C THR A 193 -3.71 4.70 5.03
N ALA A 194 -3.14 4.16 3.95
CA ALA A 194 -2.42 2.89 3.98
C ALA A 194 -1.18 2.96 4.88
N GLU A 195 -0.46 4.09 4.89
CA GLU A 195 0.71 4.29 5.75
C GLU A 195 0.32 4.32 7.23
N LYS A 196 -0.68 5.16 7.58
CA LYS A 196 -1.22 5.23 8.95
C LYS A 196 -1.72 3.87 9.43
N MET A 197 -2.53 3.20 8.63
CA MET A 197 -3.07 1.88 8.95
C MET A 197 -1.95 0.85 9.16
N HIS A 198 -0.90 0.87 8.31
CA HIS A 198 0.23 -0.04 8.44
C HIS A 198 1.03 0.20 9.73
N GLU A 199 1.23 1.46 10.13
CA GLU A 199 1.85 1.77 11.42
C GLU A 199 1.02 1.21 12.58
N GLU A 200 -0.30 1.43 12.59
CA GLU A 200 -1.18 0.89 13.63
C GLU A 200 -1.17 -0.64 13.68
N ILE A 201 -1.12 -1.29 12.50
CA ILE A 201 -1.02 -2.74 12.41
C ILE A 201 0.30 -3.22 13.00
N ARG A 202 1.44 -2.63 12.66
CA ARG A 202 2.75 -3.00 13.18
C ARG A 202 2.83 -2.84 14.69
N LYS A 203 2.33 -1.71 15.21
CA LYS A 203 2.46 -1.34 16.63
C LYS A 203 1.41 -1.99 17.53
N HIS A 204 0.17 -2.10 17.07
CA HIS A 204 -0.96 -2.42 17.95
C HIS A 204 -1.66 -3.72 17.59
N TYR A 205 -2.00 -3.95 16.32
CA TYR A 205 -2.85 -5.09 15.95
C TYR A 205 -2.06 -6.37 15.72
N TRP A 206 -1.03 -6.34 14.91
CA TRP A 206 -0.06 -7.42 14.78
C TRP A 206 0.96 -7.38 15.92
N GLY A 207 1.39 -6.17 16.28
CA GLY A 207 2.16 -5.91 17.50
C GLY A 207 3.61 -6.37 17.47
N TYR A 208 4.19 -6.57 16.28
CA TYR A 208 5.61 -6.98 16.18
C TYR A 208 6.59 -5.81 16.32
N ALA A 209 6.10 -4.57 16.27
CA ALA A 209 6.90 -3.34 16.39
C ALA A 209 6.32 -2.37 17.44
N LYS A 210 5.94 -2.88 18.61
CA LYS A 210 5.26 -2.10 19.69
C LYS A 210 6.03 -0.85 20.12
N ASP A 211 7.35 -0.94 20.14
CA ASP A 211 8.24 0.13 20.61
C ASP A 211 8.79 1.00 19.45
N GLU A 212 8.24 0.84 18.22
CA GLU A 212 8.64 1.62 17.06
C GLU A 212 8.37 3.13 17.28
N GLN A 213 9.41 3.95 17.11
CA GLN A 213 9.36 5.40 17.20
C GLN A 213 10.05 5.99 15.98
N LEU A 214 9.31 6.08 14.86
CA LEU A 214 9.79 6.65 13.61
C LEU A 214 9.23 8.06 13.41
N THR A 215 10.07 8.96 12.94
CA THR A 215 9.63 10.24 12.38
C THR A 215 8.90 10.02 11.05
N MET A 216 8.10 10.97 10.60
CA MET A 216 7.45 10.89 9.29
C MET A 216 8.47 10.70 8.15
N SER A 217 9.61 11.37 8.21
CA SER A 217 10.69 11.18 7.24
C SER A 217 11.25 9.76 7.23
N GLU A 218 11.40 9.14 8.39
CA GLU A 218 11.85 7.75 8.50
C GLU A 218 10.79 6.77 8.05
N LEU A 219 9.51 7.06 8.31
CA LEU A 219 8.37 6.29 7.86
C LEU A 219 8.28 6.29 6.33
N HIS A 220 8.38 7.49 5.71
CA HIS A 220 8.44 7.64 4.25
C HIS A 220 9.71 7.04 3.62
N ALA A 221 10.79 6.90 4.39
CA ALA A 221 12.01 6.20 3.99
C ALA A 221 11.97 4.68 4.27
N GLU A 222 10.80 4.14 4.64
CA GLU A 222 10.55 2.71 4.87
C GLU A 222 11.49 2.07 5.90
N LYS A 223 11.88 2.81 6.97
CA LYS A 223 12.79 2.32 8.00
C LYS A 223 12.13 1.39 9.02
N PHE A 224 10.88 1.05 8.83
CA PHE A 224 10.18 0.06 9.66
C PHE A 224 10.54 -1.38 9.27
N GLN A 225 10.29 -2.31 10.18
CA GLN A 225 10.42 -3.75 9.89
C GLN A 225 9.27 -4.21 8.98
N GLY A 226 9.60 -5.06 8.01
CA GLY A 226 8.62 -5.61 7.07
C GLY A 226 8.40 -4.74 5.84
N ILE A 227 7.45 -5.15 5.01
CA ILE A 227 7.04 -4.43 3.79
C ILE A 227 5.52 -4.48 3.58
N ARG A 228 5.02 -3.55 2.78
CA ARG A 228 3.61 -3.46 2.38
C ARG A 228 3.50 -3.32 0.85
N PRO A 229 3.83 -4.38 0.08
CA PRO A 229 3.71 -4.35 -1.37
C PRO A 229 2.26 -4.17 -1.80
N ALA A 230 2.01 -3.15 -2.62
CA ALA A 230 0.71 -2.89 -3.22
C ALA A 230 0.57 -3.61 -4.57
N VAL A 231 -0.66 -3.97 -4.93
CA VAL A 231 -0.99 -4.56 -6.23
C VAL A 231 -0.72 -3.56 -7.35
N GLY A 232 -0.13 -4.01 -8.46
CA GLY A 232 0.30 -3.19 -9.58
C GLY A 232 1.72 -2.62 -9.45
N TYR A 233 2.38 -2.77 -8.29
CA TYR A 233 3.76 -2.33 -8.07
C TYR A 233 4.78 -3.40 -8.45
N PRO A 234 6.07 -3.04 -8.61
CA PRO A 234 7.10 -3.93 -9.19
C PRO A 234 7.28 -5.28 -8.51
N SER A 235 6.97 -5.42 -7.22
CA SER A 235 7.05 -6.70 -6.50
C SER A 235 5.75 -7.52 -6.53
N LEU A 236 4.63 -6.90 -6.92
CA LEU A 236 3.29 -7.51 -7.02
C LEU A 236 2.56 -6.98 -8.26
N PRO A 237 3.08 -7.24 -9.48
CA PRO A 237 2.63 -6.55 -10.69
C PRO A 237 1.28 -7.03 -11.24
N ASP A 238 0.77 -8.19 -10.80
CA ASP A 238 -0.47 -8.77 -11.32
C ASP A 238 -1.71 -8.10 -10.73
N GLN A 239 -2.38 -7.28 -11.52
CA GLN A 239 -3.61 -6.58 -11.14
C GLN A 239 -4.75 -7.52 -10.74
N SER A 240 -4.77 -8.75 -11.27
CA SER A 240 -5.81 -9.74 -10.95
C SER A 240 -5.74 -10.27 -9.51
N ILE A 241 -4.67 -9.97 -8.76
CA ILE A 241 -4.58 -10.26 -7.33
C ILE A 241 -5.68 -9.53 -6.54
N ASN A 242 -6.18 -8.40 -7.04
CA ASN A 242 -7.30 -7.68 -6.43
C ASN A 242 -8.55 -8.54 -6.28
N PHE A 243 -8.81 -9.49 -7.18
CA PHE A 243 -9.94 -10.42 -7.03
C PHE A 243 -9.76 -11.37 -5.84
N LEU A 244 -8.53 -11.83 -5.56
CA LEU A 244 -8.24 -12.65 -4.39
C LEU A 244 -8.30 -11.84 -3.08
N ILE A 245 -7.87 -10.57 -3.15
CA ILE A 245 -7.99 -9.63 -2.02
C ILE A 245 -9.47 -9.36 -1.73
N ASP A 246 -10.30 -9.17 -2.74
CA ASP A 246 -11.75 -8.96 -2.57
C ASP A 246 -12.44 -10.19 -1.96
N GLU A 247 -12.06 -11.40 -2.37
CA GLU A 247 -12.54 -12.65 -1.77
C GLU A 247 -12.24 -12.71 -0.25
N LEU A 248 -11.09 -12.18 0.17
CA LEU A 248 -10.64 -12.20 1.57
C LEU A 248 -11.16 -11.03 2.40
N LEU A 249 -11.25 -9.85 1.81
CA LEU A 249 -11.54 -8.60 2.53
C LEU A 249 -12.96 -8.08 2.36
N HIS A 250 -13.70 -8.54 1.32
CA HIS A 250 -15.01 -7.97 0.98
C HIS A 250 -14.93 -6.44 0.78
N LEU A 251 -14.18 -6.01 -0.24
CA LEU A 251 -13.83 -4.62 -0.52
C LEU A 251 -15.04 -3.67 -0.57
N SER A 252 -16.22 -4.19 -0.89
CA SER A 252 -17.47 -3.45 -0.86
C SER A 252 -17.86 -2.90 0.52
N GLU A 253 -17.34 -3.48 1.61
CA GLU A 253 -17.58 -3.01 2.98
C GLU A 253 -17.00 -1.60 3.23
N ILE A 254 -15.98 -1.21 2.44
CA ILE A 254 -15.38 0.14 2.48
C ILE A 254 -15.66 0.94 1.20
N GLY A 255 -16.62 0.49 0.37
CA GLY A 255 -17.06 1.21 -0.83
C GLY A 255 -16.19 1.00 -2.07
N ILE A 256 -15.29 0.01 -2.08
CA ILE A 256 -14.49 -0.34 -3.27
C ILE A 256 -15.24 -1.40 -4.10
N THR A 257 -15.26 -1.20 -5.42
CA THR A 257 -15.69 -2.19 -6.41
C THR A 257 -14.57 -2.45 -7.41
N LEU A 258 -14.56 -3.64 -8.02
CA LEU A 258 -13.57 -4.01 -9.02
C LEU A 258 -14.18 -4.02 -10.42
N SER A 259 -13.41 -3.51 -11.40
CA SER A 259 -13.72 -3.70 -12.82
C SER A 259 -13.34 -5.12 -13.29
N GLU A 260 -13.74 -5.49 -14.50
CA GLU A 260 -13.36 -6.77 -15.13
C GLU A 260 -11.84 -6.96 -15.24
N ASN A 261 -11.08 -5.87 -15.26
CA ASN A 261 -9.62 -5.88 -15.30
C ASN A 261 -8.97 -5.77 -13.91
N GLY A 262 -9.74 -5.90 -12.83
CA GLY A 262 -9.25 -5.84 -11.46
C GLY A 262 -8.88 -4.42 -10.99
N ALA A 263 -9.20 -3.38 -11.75
CA ALA A 263 -8.99 -2.01 -11.30
C ALA A 263 -10.05 -1.62 -10.25
N MET A 264 -9.61 -0.92 -9.22
CA MET A 264 -10.47 -0.48 -8.11
C MET A 264 -11.23 0.81 -8.48
N ASN A 265 -12.46 0.89 -8.00
CA ASN A 265 -13.27 2.10 -8.04
C ASN A 265 -13.83 2.37 -6.62
N PRO A 266 -13.58 3.55 -6.01
CA PRO A 266 -12.86 4.72 -6.56
C PRO A 266 -11.41 4.41 -6.95
N HIS A 267 -10.86 5.17 -7.93
CA HIS A 267 -9.47 4.99 -8.35
C HIS A 267 -8.45 5.38 -7.25
N CYS A 268 -8.84 6.32 -6.36
CA CYS A 268 -8.10 6.66 -5.15
C CYS A 268 -8.22 5.54 -4.09
N SER A 269 -7.80 4.35 -4.48
CA SER A 269 -7.78 3.14 -3.63
C SER A 269 -6.45 2.43 -3.78
N VAL A 270 -6.00 1.81 -2.69
CA VAL A 270 -4.76 1.02 -2.64
C VAL A 270 -5.08 -0.32 -1.98
N SER A 271 -4.55 -1.40 -2.54
CA SER A 271 -4.67 -2.74 -1.96
C SER A 271 -3.32 -3.46 -2.00
N GLY A 272 -3.16 -4.45 -1.17
CA GLY A 272 -1.91 -5.21 -1.15
C GLY A 272 -1.78 -6.17 0.02
N LEU A 273 -0.55 -6.54 0.27
CA LEU A 273 -0.15 -7.50 1.28
C LEU A 273 0.81 -6.84 2.28
N MET A 274 0.92 -7.40 3.48
CA MET A 274 1.87 -6.99 4.50
C MET A 274 2.67 -8.19 4.98
N PHE A 275 3.98 -8.03 5.04
CA PHE A 275 4.93 -9.04 5.50
C PHE A 275 5.74 -8.47 6.68
N ALA A 276 5.69 -9.13 7.83
CA ALA A 276 6.40 -8.71 9.04
C ALA A 276 7.83 -9.24 9.13
N HIS A 277 8.27 -10.04 8.16
CA HIS A 277 9.57 -10.70 8.19
C HIS A 277 10.72 -9.66 8.27
N PRO A 278 11.69 -9.78 9.20
CA PRO A 278 12.70 -8.74 9.42
C PRO A 278 13.68 -8.55 8.24
N LYS A 279 13.77 -9.54 7.33
CA LYS A 279 14.58 -9.43 6.10
C LYS A 279 13.74 -9.04 4.88
N ALA A 280 12.44 -8.79 5.04
CA ALA A 280 11.61 -8.36 3.93
C ALA A 280 12.04 -6.97 3.46
N HIS A 281 12.18 -6.81 2.17
CA HIS A 281 12.50 -5.55 1.51
C HIS A 281 11.85 -5.51 0.12
N TYR A 282 11.61 -4.32 -0.40
CA TYR A 282 11.03 -4.16 -1.73
C TYR A 282 12.02 -4.55 -2.83
N PHE A 283 11.48 -5.20 -3.86
CA PHE A 283 12.23 -5.61 -5.04
C PHE A 283 11.35 -5.53 -6.29
N SER A 284 11.95 -5.54 -7.46
CA SER A 284 11.23 -5.65 -8.73
C SER A 284 11.33 -7.07 -9.24
N ILE A 285 10.20 -7.61 -9.73
CA ILE A 285 10.21 -8.91 -10.45
C ILE A 285 11.10 -8.81 -11.69
N GLY A 286 11.08 -7.67 -12.39
CA GLY A 286 11.81 -7.47 -13.63
C GLY A 286 11.15 -8.16 -14.81
N GLU A 287 11.96 -8.63 -15.75
CA GLU A 287 11.48 -9.31 -16.95
C GLU A 287 10.91 -10.70 -16.62
N ILE A 288 9.76 -11.04 -17.20
CA ILE A 288 9.07 -12.31 -17.00
C ILE A 288 9.23 -13.13 -18.29
N GLY A 289 9.97 -14.24 -18.20
CA GLY A 289 10.16 -15.15 -19.33
C GLY A 289 8.95 -16.05 -19.59
N ASP A 290 8.93 -16.65 -20.77
CA ASP A 290 7.80 -17.48 -21.23
C ASP A 290 7.55 -18.70 -20.36
N ASP A 291 8.57 -19.29 -19.77
CA ASP A 291 8.48 -20.44 -18.87
C ASP A 291 7.77 -20.06 -17.56
N GLN A 292 8.19 -18.96 -16.93
CA GLN A 292 7.53 -18.47 -15.74
C GLN A 292 6.10 -18.00 -16.03
N LEU A 293 5.88 -17.33 -17.16
CA LEU A 293 4.54 -16.89 -17.55
C LEU A 293 3.57 -18.06 -17.71
N LYS A 294 4.02 -19.19 -18.31
CA LYS A 294 3.24 -20.42 -18.45
C LYS A 294 2.94 -21.06 -17.08
N ASP A 295 3.96 -21.18 -16.23
CA ASP A 295 3.81 -21.70 -14.87
C ASP A 295 2.84 -20.85 -14.05
N TYR A 296 3.03 -19.52 -14.08
CA TYR A 296 2.17 -18.58 -13.36
C TYR A 296 0.71 -18.65 -13.84
N ALA A 297 0.47 -18.66 -15.16
CA ALA A 297 -0.86 -18.80 -15.74
C ALA A 297 -1.53 -20.12 -15.30
N HIS A 298 -0.77 -21.22 -15.26
CA HIS A 298 -1.26 -22.52 -14.76
C HIS A 298 -1.65 -22.45 -13.29
N ARG A 299 -0.81 -21.87 -12.41
CA ARG A 299 -1.10 -21.70 -10.97
C ARG A 299 -2.28 -20.76 -10.72
N ARG A 300 -2.44 -19.72 -11.56
CA ARG A 300 -3.58 -18.78 -11.54
C ARG A 300 -4.85 -19.38 -12.14
N LYS A 301 -4.77 -20.54 -12.85
CA LYS A 301 -5.86 -21.16 -13.61
C LYS A 301 -6.48 -20.20 -14.63
N MET A 302 -5.64 -19.44 -15.32
CA MET A 302 -5.99 -18.45 -16.32
C MET A 302 -5.25 -18.71 -17.63
N GLU A 303 -5.80 -18.24 -18.75
CA GLU A 303 -5.11 -18.25 -20.02
C GLU A 303 -3.93 -17.26 -20.02
N ILE A 304 -2.84 -17.61 -20.73
CA ILE A 304 -1.62 -16.78 -20.79
C ILE A 304 -1.93 -15.35 -21.28
N GLU A 305 -2.79 -15.22 -22.30
CA GLU A 305 -3.17 -13.93 -22.84
C GLU A 305 -3.98 -13.08 -21.87
N GLN A 306 -4.71 -13.70 -20.96
CA GLN A 306 -5.40 -13.02 -19.88
C GLN A 306 -4.40 -12.52 -18.82
N ILE A 307 -3.45 -13.35 -18.42
CA ILE A 307 -2.38 -12.96 -17.47
C ILE A 307 -1.57 -11.78 -18.03
N LYS A 308 -1.19 -11.82 -19.32
CA LYS A 308 -0.47 -10.70 -19.96
C LYS A 308 -1.20 -9.37 -19.83
N LYS A 309 -2.54 -9.36 -19.94
CA LYS A 309 -3.34 -8.13 -19.78
C LYS A 309 -3.28 -7.58 -18.35
N PHE A 310 -3.23 -8.45 -17.34
CA PHE A 310 -3.13 -8.05 -15.94
C PHE A 310 -1.72 -7.59 -15.53
N LEU A 311 -0.69 -8.02 -16.26
CA LEU A 311 0.71 -7.65 -16.04
C LEU A 311 1.15 -6.40 -16.82
N ALA A 312 0.39 -5.96 -17.80
CA ALA A 312 0.76 -4.90 -18.76
C ALA A 312 0.32 -3.48 -18.36
N GLN A 313 -0.10 -3.28 -17.12
CA GLN A 313 -0.60 -1.98 -16.64
C GLN A 313 0.47 -1.13 -15.97
#